data_5702c0cf5e3b9cebee968d80476ccbeb
#
_entry.id   5702c0cf5e3b9cebee968d80476ccbeb
#
_cell.length_a   1.000
_cell.length_b   1.000
_cell.length_c   1.000
_cell.angle_alpha   90.00
_cell.angle_beta   90.00
_cell.angle_gamma   90.00
#
_symmetry.space_group_name_H-M   'P 1'
#
loop_
_entity.id
_entity.type
_entity.pdbx_description
1 polymer ?
#
loop_
_entity_poly.entity_id
_entity_poly.type
_entity_poly.pdbx_seq_one_letter_code
_entity_poly.pdbx_strand_id
1 'polypeptide(L)'
;MIPKFRYWSHALQRMAEVIAINFTKNELTIMPETIGYIVPINEEYLMQSTGLFDKNGTEIFEGDIIKMRFPMDRRFIGRFKVIKDPVSPKIGLLDESLTTEVYDLYNYMPDYYEVVGNVFDEVVE
;
A
#
# COMPACT_ATOMS: atom_id res chain seq x y z
N MET A 1 3.10 5.17 16.83
CA MET A 1 2.35 5.65 15.67
C MET A 1 0.99 4.96 15.60
N ILE A 2 -0.06 5.71 15.38
CA ILE A 2 -1.39 5.13 15.18
C ILE A 2 -1.45 4.60 13.74
N PRO A 3 -1.79 3.34 13.53
CA PRO A 3 -1.91 2.79 12.19
C PRO A 3 -2.98 3.50 11.37
N LYS A 4 -2.70 3.73 10.09
CA LYS A 4 -3.66 4.24 9.11
C LYS A 4 -3.98 3.16 8.11
N PHE A 5 -5.23 3.14 7.65
CA PHE A 5 -5.71 2.17 6.67
C PHE A 5 -6.43 2.86 5.54
N ARG A 6 -6.41 2.21 4.39
CA ARG A 6 -7.26 2.56 3.26
C ARG A 6 -7.96 1.29 2.76
N TYR A 7 -9.01 1.45 1.98
CA TYR A 7 -9.86 0.35 1.53
C TYR A 7 -10.21 0.54 0.07
N TRP A 8 -10.07 -0.52 -0.72
CA TRP A 8 -10.55 -0.49 -2.10
C TRP A 8 -12.05 -0.80 -2.13
N SER A 9 -12.85 0.13 -2.62
CA SER A 9 -14.28 -0.07 -2.79
C SER A 9 -14.58 -0.61 -4.18
N HIS A 10 -14.96 -1.87 -4.26
CA HIS A 10 -15.39 -2.47 -5.54
C HIS A 10 -16.67 -1.82 -6.07
N ALA A 11 -17.59 -1.45 -5.18
CA ALA A 11 -18.85 -0.83 -5.57
C ALA A 11 -18.60 0.53 -6.24
N LEU A 12 -17.64 1.30 -5.73
CA LEU A 12 -17.35 2.64 -6.22
C LEU A 12 -16.13 2.67 -7.16
N GLN A 13 -15.42 1.56 -7.29
CA GLN A 13 -14.19 1.42 -8.10
C GLN A 13 -13.16 2.50 -7.76
N ARG A 14 -12.94 2.70 -6.46
CA ARG A 14 -11.98 3.70 -5.99
C ARG A 14 -11.45 3.38 -4.60
N MET A 15 -10.31 3.97 -4.29
CA MET A 15 -9.69 3.89 -2.97
C MET A 15 -10.39 4.85 -2.01
N ALA A 16 -10.59 4.42 -0.76
CA ALA A 16 -11.21 5.23 0.27
C ALA A 16 -10.39 5.22 1.55
N GLU A 17 -10.37 6.35 2.26
CA GLU A 17 -9.80 6.43 3.59
C GLU A 17 -10.68 5.66 4.57
N VAL A 18 -10.06 4.90 5.47
CA VAL A 18 -10.77 4.24 6.57
C VAL A 18 -10.75 5.17 7.78
N ILE A 19 -11.93 5.59 8.22
CA ILE A 19 -12.06 6.52 9.35
C ILE A 19 -12.49 5.85 10.65
N ALA A 20 -13.01 4.63 10.59
CA ALA A 20 -13.37 3.86 11.77
C ALA A 20 -13.39 2.37 11.45
N ILE A 21 -13.05 1.56 12.46
CA ILE A 21 -13.11 0.10 12.39
C ILE A 21 -13.94 -0.37 13.58
N ASN A 22 -14.99 -1.14 13.30
CA ASN A 22 -15.81 -1.75 14.33
C ASN A 22 -15.59 -3.26 14.32
N PHE A 23 -14.74 -3.74 15.21
CA PHE A 23 -14.40 -5.17 15.28
C PHE A 23 -15.56 -6.03 15.77
N THR A 24 -16.42 -5.48 16.61
CA THR A 24 -17.58 -6.20 17.14
C THR A 24 -18.59 -6.56 16.04
N LYS A 25 -18.85 -5.60 15.15
CA LYS A 25 -19.80 -5.77 14.03
C LYS A 25 -19.12 -6.23 12.74
N ASN A 26 -17.78 -6.32 12.73
CA ASN A 26 -17.01 -6.64 11.54
C ASN A 26 -17.26 -5.65 10.39
N GLU A 27 -17.23 -4.37 10.72
CA GLU A 27 -17.56 -3.28 9.78
C GLU A 27 -16.45 -2.22 9.75
N LEU A 28 -16.30 -1.59 8.58
CA LEU A 28 -15.48 -0.39 8.40
C LEU A 28 -16.38 0.78 8.06
N THR A 29 -15.99 1.99 8.49
CA THR A 29 -16.52 3.21 7.92
C THR A 29 -15.47 3.79 7.01
N ILE A 30 -15.81 3.93 5.73
CA ILE A 30 -14.92 4.47 4.71
C ILE A 30 -15.45 5.80 4.20
N MET A 31 -14.54 6.69 3.80
CA MET A 31 -14.90 8.02 3.28
C MET A 31 -14.15 8.25 1.96
N PRO A 32 -14.75 7.86 0.82
CA PRO A 32 -14.07 8.05 -0.48
C PRO A 32 -13.96 9.51 -0.89
N GLU A 33 -14.90 10.35 -0.46
CA GLU A 33 -14.85 11.80 -0.67
C GLU A 33 -15.29 12.54 0.61
N THR A 34 -16.56 12.91 0.71
CA THR A 34 -17.10 13.69 1.84
C THR A 34 -18.18 12.95 2.64
N ILE A 35 -18.64 11.81 2.12
CA ILE A 35 -19.70 11.02 2.75
C ILE A 35 -19.11 9.70 3.21
N GLY A 36 -19.41 9.32 4.46
CA GLY A 36 -18.99 8.03 5.01
C GLY A 36 -19.94 6.90 4.63
N TYR A 37 -19.38 5.73 4.37
CA TYR A 37 -20.13 4.51 4.08
C TYR A 37 -19.69 3.41 5.03
N ILE A 38 -20.64 2.59 5.48
CA ILE A 38 -20.35 1.40 6.29
C ILE A 38 -20.27 0.20 5.36
N VAL A 39 -19.16 -0.53 5.42
CA VAL A 39 -18.93 -1.73 4.61
C VAL A 39 -18.43 -2.86 5.49
N PRO A 40 -18.70 -4.13 5.13
CA PRO A 40 -18.11 -5.26 5.85
C PRO A 40 -16.59 -5.26 5.71
N ILE A 41 -15.89 -5.76 6.72
CA ILE A 41 -14.43 -5.90 6.62
C ILE A 41 -14.13 -7.04 5.65
N ASN A 42 -13.37 -6.72 4.59
CA ASN A 42 -12.79 -7.71 3.70
C ASN A 42 -11.29 -7.45 3.65
N GLU A 43 -10.52 -8.38 4.22
CA GLU A 43 -9.07 -8.24 4.35
C GLU A 43 -8.35 -8.11 3.00
N GLU A 44 -8.93 -8.66 1.93
CA GLU A 44 -8.34 -8.55 0.58
C GLU A 44 -8.24 -7.11 0.10
N TYR A 45 -9.12 -6.24 0.58
CA TYR A 45 -9.22 -4.84 0.12
C TYR A 45 -8.75 -3.84 1.17
N LEU A 46 -8.43 -4.32 2.39
CA LEU A 46 -7.96 -3.47 3.48
C LEU A 46 -6.43 -3.41 3.44
N MET A 47 -5.91 -2.19 3.39
CA MET A 47 -4.48 -1.95 3.24
C MET A 47 -3.98 -1.04 4.35
N GLN A 48 -2.86 -1.42 4.96
CA GLN A 48 -2.24 -0.65 6.03
C GLN A 48 -1.17 0.28 5.46
N SER A 49 -1.09 1.50 6.02
CA SER A 49 0.01 2.42 5.72
C SER A 49 1.33 1.88 6.26
N THR A 50 2.39 2.06 5.51
CA THR A 50 3.75 1.76 5.96
C THR A 50 4.29 2.83 6.91
N GLY A 51 3.66 4.01 6.95
CA GLY A 51 4.19 5.18 7.67
C GLY A 51 5.31 5.88 6.92
N LEU A 52 5.66 5.45 5.73
CA LEU A 52 6.72 6.02 4.90
C LEU A 52 6.12 6.77 3.72
N PHE A 53 6.91 7.68 3.14
CA PHE A 53 6.49 8.52 2.02
C PHE A 53 7.50 8.39 0.89
N ASP A 54 7.01 8.54 -0.35
CA ASP A 54 7.89 8.53 -1.52
C ASP A 54 8.55 9.89 -1.75
N LYS A 55 9.30 10.02 -2.85
CA LYS A 55 10.01 11.26 -3.20
C LYS A 55 9.10 12.46 -3.40
N ASN A 56 7.82 12.23 -3.68
CA ASN A 56 6.82 13.28 -3.93
C ASN A 56 5.97 13.59 -2.68
N GLY A 57 6.26 12.95 -1.55
CA GLY A 57 5.47 13.09 -0.34
C GLY A 57 4.20 12.27 -0.32
N THR A 58 4.04 11.32 -1.23
CA THR A 58 2.90 10.41 -1.26
C THR A 58 3.10 9.30 -0.23
N GLU A 59 2.13 9.11 0.64
CA GLU A 59 2.17 8.05 1.65
C GLU A 59 2.12 6.68 0.99
N ILE A 60 2.98 5.76 1.43
CA ILE A 60 3.11 4.42 0.88
C ILE A 60 2.25 3.47 1.69
N PHE A 61 1.33 2.78 1.02
CA PHE A 61 0.46 1.77 1.62
C PHE A 61 0.78 0.38 1.09
N GLU A 62 0.43 -0.61 1.87
CA GLU A 62 0.33 -1.99 1.40
C GLU A 62 -0.52 -2.03 0.13
N GLY A 63 -0.10 -2.78 -0.87
CA GLY A 63 -0.79 -2.85 -2.17
C GLY A 63 -0.33 -1.81 -3.19
N ASP A 64 0.51 -0.86 -2.82
CA ASP A 64 1.08 0.10 -3.77
C ASP A 64 2.08 -0.56 -4.70
N ILE A 65 2.14 -0.05 -5.93
CA ILE A 65 3.19 -0.37 -6.88
C ILE A 65 4.18 0.78 -6.86
N ILE A 66 5.43 0.48 -6.56
CA ILE A 66 6.50 1.45 -6.45
C ILE A 66 7.49 1.24 -7.59
N LYS A 67 7.80 2.32 -8.28
CA LYS A 67 8.93 2.38 -9.18
C LYS A 67 10.14 2.81 -8.37
N MET A 68 11.18 1.99 -8.39
CA MET A 68 12.41 2.28 -7.66
C MET A 68 13.58 2.34 -8.63
N ARG A 69 14.50 3.28 -8.37
CA ARG A 69 15.74 3.40 -9.12
C ARG A 69 16.87 3.73 -8.16
N PHE A 70 17.41 2.71 -7.52
CA PHE A 70 18.59 2.86 -6.68
C PHE A 70 19.83 2.61 -7.50
N PRO A 71 20.67 3.64 -7.77
CA PRO A 71 21.74 3.53 -8.76
C PRO A 71 22.89 2.60 -8.36
N MET A 72 23.01 2.28 -7.08
CA MET A 72 24.10 1.47 -6.56
C MET A 72 23.80 -0.03 -6.48
N ASP A 73 22.55 -0.43 -6.72
CA ASP A 73 22.15 -1.83 -6.58
C ASP A 73 21.03 -2.19 -7.56
N ARG A 74 21.35 -3.07 -8.51
CA ARG A 74 20.40 -3.48 -9.55
C ARG A 74 19.17 -4.21 -9.01
N ARG A 75 19.26 -4.80 -7.81
CA ARG A 75 18.10 -5.45 -7.18
C ARG A 75 17.00 -4.45 -6.86
N PHE A 76 17.34 -3.16 -6.76
CA PHE A 76 16.43 -2.08 -6.42
C PHE A 76 16.15 -1.15 -7.61
N ILE A 77 16.20 -1.70 -8.83
CA ILE A 77 15.79 -0.99 -10.04
C ILE A 77 14.60 -1.73 -10.63
N GLY A 78 13.49 -1.04 -10.83
CA GLY A 78 12.29 -1.64 -11.42
C GLY A 78 11.04 -1.32 -10.62
N ARG A 79 10.03 -2.17 -10.76
CA ARG A 79 8.74 -2.02 -10.07
C ARG A 79 8.61 -3.07 -8.99
N PHE A 80 8.10 -2.63 -7.85
CA PHE A 80 7.92 -3.48 -6.68
C PHE A 80 6.52 -3.30 -6.12
N LYS A 81 5.95 -4.38 -5.64
CA LYS A 81 4.69 -4.37 -4.92
C LYS A 81 4.97 -4.31 -3.42
N VAL A 82 4.28 -3.41 -2.72
CA VAL A 82 4.36 -3.31 -1.26
C VAL A 82 3.43 -4.34 -0.65
N ILE A 83 3.98 -5.30 0.09
CA ILE A 83 3.21 -6.40 0.69
C ILE A 83 3.61 -6.60 2.14
N LYS A 84 2.75 -7.29 2.90
CA LYS A 84 3.15 -7.87 4.17
C LYS A 84 3.99 -9.10 3.91
N ASP A 85 5.10 -9.24 4.65
CA ASP A 85 5.92 -10.43 4.58
C ASP A 85 5.09 -11.62 5.10
N PRO A 86 4.95 -12.71 4.34
CA PRO A 86 4.12 -13.85 4.76
C PRO A 86 4.66 -14.59 5.98
N VAL A 87 5.95 -14.40 6.34
CA VAL A 87 6.59 -15.11 7.45
C VAL A 87 6.96 -14.21 8.63
N SER A 88 6.70 -12.89 8.52
CA SER A 88 6.97 -11.95 9.61
C SER A 88 5.96 -10.79 9.54
N PRO A 89 5.81 -9.99 10.61
CA PRO A 89 4.86 -8.88 10.63
C PRO A 89 5.29 -7.64 9.83
N LYS A 90 6.45 -7.67 9.18
CA LYS A 90 6.94 -6.50 8.44
C LYS A 90 6.29 -6.36 7.07
N ILE A 91 6.28 -5.12 6.57
CA ILE A 91 5.83 -4.78 5.22
C ILE A 91 7.09 -4.54 4.38
N GLY A 92 7.14 -5.13 3.20
CA GLY A 92 8.32 -5.04 2.35
C GLY A 92 7.98 -4.94 0.86
N LEU A 93 9.00 -5.06 0.04
CA LEU A 93 8.91 -4.91 -1.42
C LEU A 93 9.05 -6.27 -2.10
N LEU A 94 8.17 -6.55 -3.04
CA LEU A 94 8.20 -7.77 -3.84
C LEU A 94 8.25 -7.43 -5.32
N ASP A 95 9.26 -7.99 -6.02
CA ASP A 95 9.30 -8.01 -7.49
C ASP A 95 8.82 -9.39 -7.95
N GLU A 96 7.58 -9.50 -8.33
CA GLU A 96 6.96 -10.77 -8.74
C GLU A 96 7.56 -11.34 -10.01
N SER A 97 8.19 -10.52 -10.84
CA SER A 97 8.76 -10.96 -12.11
C SER A 97 10.12 -11.65 -11.96
N LEU A 98 10.81 -11.41 -10.87
CA LEU A 98 12.19 -11.87 -10.67
C LEU A 98 12.36 -12.87 -9.53
N THR A 99 11.59 -12.72 -8.46
CA THR A 99 11.80 -13.49 -7.23
C THR A 99 10.56 -13.50 -6.35
N THR A 100 10.53 -14.47 -5.43
CA THR A 100 9.56 -14.50 -4.33
C THR A 100 10.13 -13.88 -3.06
N GLU A 101 11.36 -13.36 -3.11
CA GLU A 101 12.01 -12.73 -1.97
C GLU A 101 11.43 -11.35 -1.71
N VAL A 102 11.14 -11.05 -0.43
CA VAL A 102 10.62 -9.76 0.00
C VAL A 102 11.77 -8.93 0.56
N TYR A 103 11.98 -7.76 -0.02
CA TYR A 103 13.01 -6.82 0.42
C TYR A 103 12.44 -5.83 1.43
N ASP A 104 13.26 -5.40 2.39
CA ASP A 104 12.85 -4.39 3.36
C ASP A 104 12.59 -3.04 2.68
N LEU A 105 11.55 -2.35 3.16
CA LEU A 105 11.26 -0.99 2.73
C LEU A 105 12.01 -0.03 3.68
N TYR A 106 13.09 0.57 3.17
CA TYR A 106 13.93 1.45 3.97
C TYR A 106 13.50 2.90 3.87
N ASN A 107 13.29 3.56 5.01
CA ASN A 107 12.88 4.95 5.05
C ASN A 107 14.01 5.94 4.68
N TYR A 108 15.25 5.47 4.62
CA TYR A 108 16.38 6.32 4.23
C TYR A 108 16.62 6.38 2.71
N MET A 109 15.74 5.72 1.93
CA MET A 109 15.82 5.73 0.47
C MET A 109 14.59 6.35 -0.22
N PRO A 110 13.88 7.32 0.40
CA PRO A 110 12.65 7.86 -0.21
C PRO A 110 12.90 8.57 -1.53
N ASP A 111 14.09 9.15 -1.74
CA ASP A 111 14.44 9.85 -2.99
C ASP A 111 14.46 8.93 -4.21
N TYR A 112 14.48 7.63 -4.01
CA TYR A 112 14.52 6.63 -5.08
C TYR A 112 13.19 5.94 -5.31
N TYR A 113 12.17 6.26 -4.52
CA TYR A 113 10.85 5.64 -4.61
C TYR A 113 9.85 6.57 -5.27
N GLU A 114 8.95 5.99 -6.06
CA GLU A 114 7.79 6.70 -6.58
C GLU A 114 6.59 5.75 -6.63
N VAL A 115 5.50 6.13 -5.97
CA VAL A 115 4.24 5.39 -6.08
C VAL A 115 3.66 5.66 -7.45
N VAL A 116 3.49 4.62 -8.27
CA VAL A 116 3.01 4.75 -9.65
C VAL A 116 1.63 4.13 -9.85
N GLY A 117 1.09 3.47 -8.85
CA GLY A 117 -0.23 2.86 -8.89
C GLY A 117 -0.44 1.94 -7.70
N ASN A 118 -1.43 1.07 -7.79
CA ASN A 118 -1.70 0.06 -6.77
C ASN A 118 -2.25 -1.21 -7.45
N VAL A 119 -2.43 -2.27 -6.65
CA VAL A 119 -2.84 -3.58 -7.19
C VAL A 119 -4.27 -3.61 -7.71
N PHE A 120 -5.09 -2.59 -7.44
CA PHE A 120 -6.48 -2.50 -7.86
C PHE A 120 -6.70 -1.51 -8.99
N ASP A 121 -5.73 -0.68 -9.29
CA ASP A 121 -5.79 0.38 -10.30
C ASP A 121 -4.64 0.25 -11.29
N GLU A 122 -4.78 0.90 -12.45
CA GLU A 122 -3.71 0.88 -13.44
C GLU A 122 -2.46 1.61 -12.92
N VAL A 123 -1.31 1.03 -13.26
CA VAL A 123 -0.02 1.66 -12.97
C VAL A 123 0.19 2.82 -13.94
N VAL A 124 0.48 3.99 -13.39
CA VAL A 124 0.83 5.20 -14.16
C VAL A 124 2.33 5.25 -14.34
N GLU A 125 2.79 5.33 -15.57
CA GLU A 125 4.20 5.43 -15.89
C GLU A 125 4.69 6.86 -16.06
#